data_3ee63952de98469c216d86b5b6784652
#
_entry.id   3ee63952de98469c216d86b5b6784652
#
_cell.length_a   1.000
_cell.length_b   1.000
_cell.length_c   1.000
_cell.angle_alpha   90.00
_cell.angle_beta   90.00
_cell.angle_gamma   90.00
#
_symmetry.space_group_name_H-M   'P 1'
#
loop_
_entity.id
_entity.type
_entity.pdbx_description
1 polymer ?
#
loop_
_entity_poly.entity_id
_entity_poly.type
_entity_poly.pdbx_seq_one_letter_code
_entity_poly.pdbx_strand_id
1 'polypeptide(L)'
;MNVWTTLFVAPLVLAAPVGMAGPAAAGPYDGSRPFLCAVTAIMECAASGECERHIVTDETAPAIIKVDVPGQTISTGTARRSALKSAARVDGQLILQGSENGRGWSATIDEETGRMAVGLVDNDYTFSLFGACSLP
;
A
#
# COMPACT_ATOMS: atom_id res chain seq x y z
N MET A 1 26.99 71.62 -21.72
CA MET A 1 27.62 70.35 -21.22
C MET A 1 26.61 69.67 -20.29
N ASN A 2 25.89 68.76 -20.82
CA ASN A 2 24.86 67.99 -20.06
C ASN A 2 25.40 66.61 -19.70
N VAL A 3 25.66 66.42 -18.43
CA VAL A 3 26.08 65.09 -17.86
C VAL A 3 24.83 64.31 -17.51
N TRP A 4 24.54 63.29 -18.29
CA TRP A 4 23.46 62.37 -17.98
C TRP A 4 23.98 61.25 -17.08
N THR A 5 23.56 61.27 -15.82
CA THR A 5 23.86 60.23 -14.86
C THR A 5 22.80 59.11 -15.00
N THR A 6 23.19 57.99 -15.62
CA THR A 6 22.36 56.79 -15.70
C THR A 6 22.47 56.00 -14.39
N LEU A 7 21.39 55.95 -13.62
CA LEU A 7 21.23 55.09 -12.44
C LEU A 7 20.93 53.66 -12.92
N PHE A 8 21.85 52.73 -12.73
CA PHE A 8 21.63 51.31 -12.89
C PHE A 8 20.94 50.76 -11.62
N VAL A 9 19.67 50.41 -11.73
CA VAL A 9 18.94 49.64 -10.72
C VAL A 9 19.20 48.16 -10.97
N ALA A 10 19.98 47.52 -10.10
CA ALA A 10 20.20 46.06 -10.14
C ALA A 10 19.01 45.33 -9.51
N PRO A 11 18.41 44.33 -10.18
CA PRO A 11 17.36 43.53 -9.56
C PRO A 11 17.97 42.61 -8.51
N LEU A 12 17.46 42.73 -7.28
CA LEU A 12 17.78 41.83 -6.16
C LEU A 12 17.00 40.51 -6.38
N VAL A 13 17.68 39.49 -6.86
CA VAL A 13 17.10 38.13 -6.98
C VAL A 13 17.10 37.50 -5.59
N LEU A 14 15.94 37.44 -4.93
CA LEU A 14 15.73 36.64 -3.72
C LEU A 14 15.74 35.17 -4.13
N ALA A 15 16.82 34.46 -3.86
CA ALA A 15 16.86 33.00 -3.90
C ALA A 15 16.10 32.45 -2.72
N ALA A 16 14.91 31.86 -2.97
CA ALA A 16 14.17 31.10 -1.98
C ALA A 16 14.94 29.80 -1.67
N PRO A 17 15.13 29.40 -0.39
CA PRO A 17 15.71 28.12 -0.07
C PRO A 17 14.78 27.01 -0.52
N VAL A 18 15.22 26.18 -1.46
CA VAL A 18 14.56 24.91 -1.81
C VAL A 18 14.76 24.00 -0.61
N GLY A 19 13.70 23.84 0.20
CA GLY A 19 13.68 22.88 1.30
C GLY A 19 13.84 21.48 0.72
N MET A 20 14.98 20.84 0.97
CA MET A 20 15.16 19.42 0.70
C MET A 20 14.24 18.65 1.67
N ALA A 21 13.11 18.16 1.16
CA ALA A 21 12.32 17.16 1.89
C ALA A 21 13.22 15.91 2.02
N GLY A 22 13.67 15.63 3.24
CA GLY A 22 14.40 14.40 3.54
C GLY A 22 13.51 13.19 3.23
N PRO A 23 14.10 12.01 2.99
CA PRO A 23 13.33 10.79 2.81
C PRO A 23 12.44 10.58 4.05
N ALA A 24 11.14 10.34 3.83
CA ALA A 24 10.22 10.00 4.90
C ALA A 24 10.76 8.76 5.65
N ALA A 25 10.78 8.82 6.97
CA ALA A 25 11.22 7.70 7.79
C ALA A 25 10.31 6.48 7.50
N ALA A 26 10.91 5.29 7.38
CA ALA A 26 10.18 4.05 7.19
C ALA A 26 9.40 3.72 8.46
N GLY A 27 8.11 3.40 8.31
CA GLY A 27 7.26 2.93 9.40
C GLY A 27 7.53 1.46 9.78
N PRO A 28 6.95 0.97 10.88
CA PRO A 28 7.17 -0.41 11.34
C PRO A 28 6.64 -1.49 10.38
N TYR A 29 5.73 -1.13 9.47
CA TYR A 29 5.14 -2.03 8.46
C TYR A 29 5.65 -1.73 7.05
N ASP A 30 6.89 -1.34 6.90
CA ASP A 30 7.52 -0.96 5.63
C ASP A 30 7.92 -2.16 4.73
N GLY A 31 7.69 -3.39 5.20
CA GLY A 31 8.06 -4.61 4.50
C GLY A 31 9.50 -5.07 4.71
N SER A 32 10.31 -4.39 5.51
CA SER A 32 11.70 -4.78 5.77
C SER A 32 11.82 -6.11 6.53
N ARG A 33 10.77 -6.51 7.24
CA ARG A 33 10.66 -7.77 7.99
C ARG A 33 9.27 -8.36 7.88
N PRO A 34 9.10 -9.68 8.06
CA PRO A 34 7.79 -10.31 8.06
C PRO A 34 6.88 -9.81 9.17
N PHE A 35 5.57 -9.75 8.88
CA PHE A 35 4.53 -9.42 9.86
C PHE A 35 3.22 -10.18 9.57
N LEU A 36 2.29 -10.13 10.50
CA LEU A 36 0.99 -10.80 10.42
C LEU A 36 -0.12 -9.75 10.29
N CYS A 37 -1.12 -10.03 9.46
CA CYS A 37 -2.31 -9.20 9.32
C CYS A 37 -3.56 -10.05 9.60
N ALA A 38 -4.47 -9.52 10.41
CA ALA A 38 -5.78 -10.11 10.65
C ALA A 38 -6.82 -9.47 9.74
N VAL A 39 -7.60 -10.29 9.03
CA VAL A 39 -8.74 -9.83 8.24
C VAL A 39 -9.94 -9.67 9.16
N THR A 40 -10.58 -8.52 9.15
CA THR A 40 -11.71 -8.19 10.04
C THR A 40 -13.03 -7.99 9.29
N ALA A 41 -12.99 -7.73 8.00
CA ALA A 41 -14.18 -7.55 7.16
C ALA A 41 -13.91 -7.97 5.72
N ILE A 42 -14.95 -8.51 5.08
CA ILE A 42 -14.94 -8.93 3.67
C ILE A 42 -16.19 -8.40 3.01
N MET A 43 -16.02 -7.83 1.81
CA MET A 43 -17.09 -7.49 0.88
C MET A 43 -16.86 -8.23 -0.42
N GLU A 44 -17.89 -8.88 -0.94
CA GLU A 44 -17.91 -9.49 -2.26
C GLU A 44 -18.88 -8.72 -3.14
N CYS A 45 -18.45 -8.34 -4.34
CA CYS A 45 -19.30 -7.66 -5.30
C CYS A 45 -19.32 -8.44 -6.61
N ALA A 46 -20.52 -8.78 -7.10
CA ALA A 46 -20.72 -9.45 -8.37
C ALA A 46 -20.72 -8.46 -9.55
N ALA A 47 -20.51 -8.94 -10.76
CA ALA A 47 -20.58 -8.15 -12.00
C ALA A 47 -21.94 -7.50 -12.22
N SER A 48 -23.02 -8.02 -11.61
CA SER A 48 -24.36 -7.40 -11.59
C SER A 48 -24.43 -6.08 -10.80
N GLY A 49 -23.42 -5.79 -9.97
CA GLY A 49 -23.37 -4.63 -9.07
C GLY A 49 -23.91 -4.91 -7.66
N GLU A 50 -24.34 -6.13 -7.37
CA GLU A 50 -24.73 -6.53 -6.03
C GLU A 50 -23.50 -6.79 -5.18
N CYS A 51 -23.48 -6.22 -3.97
CA CYS A 51 -22.39 -6.42 -3.01
C CYS A 51 -22.94 -7.01 -1.70
N GLU A 52 -22.23 -7.98 -1.15
CA GLU A 52 -22.56 -8.64 0.10
C GLU A 52 -21.38 -8.63 1.07
N ARG A 53 -21.69 -8.46 2.34
CA ARG A 53 -20.69 -8.58 3.42
C ARG A 53 -20.68 -10.00 3.97
N HIS A 54 -19.50 -10.59 4.00
CA HIS A 54 -19.30 -11.92 4.57
C HIS A 54 -18.65 -11.86 5.95
N ILE A 55 -18.94 -12.89 6.75
CA ILE A 55 -18.22 -13.15 7.99
C ILE A 55 -16.87 -13.78 7.61
N VAL A 56 -15.82 -13.39 8.31
CA VAL A 56 -14.48 -13.98 8.13
C VAL A 56 -14.49 -15.39 8.73
N THR A 57 -14.39 -16.39 7.87
CA THR A 57 -14.26 -17.82 8.23
C THR A 57 -13.16 -18.41 7.36
N ASP A 58 -12.62 -19.56 7.72
CA ASP A 58 -11.60 -20.24 6.90
C ASP A 58 -12.10 -20.62 5.49
N GLU A 59 -13.41 -20.64 5.28
CA GLU A 59 -14.04 -20.91 3.99
C GLU A 59 -14.18 -19.66 3.12
N THR A 60 -14.42 -18.49 3.73
CA THR A 60 -14.68 -17.24 3.01
C THR A 60 -13.40 -16.47 2.72
N ALA A 61 -12.51 -16.35 3.71
CA ALA A 61 -11.17 -15.77 3.53
C ALA A 61 -10.27 -16.20 4.69
N PRO A 62 -8.95 -16.19 4.48
CA PRO A 62 -8.02 -16.49 5.55
C PRO A 62 -8.13 -15.44 6.65
N ALA A 63 -8.34 -15.88 7.88
CA ALA A 63 -8.40 -14.97 9.04
C ALA A 63 -7.06 -14.26 9.28
N ILE A 64 -5.94 -14.95 8.99
CA ILE A 64 -4.58 -14.44 9.17
C ILE A 64 -3.80 -14.55 7.87
N ILE A 65 -3.13 -13.46 7.53
CA ILE A 65 -2.24 -13.34 6.39
C ILE A 65 -0.84 -13.04 6.93
N LYS A 66 0.16 -13.86 6.58
CA LYS A 66 1.56 -13.56 6.82
C LYS A 66 2.14 -12.88 5.58
N VAL A 67 2.71 -11.70 5.76
CA VAL A 67 3.42 -10.95 4.74
C VAL A 67 4.91 -11.10 4.97
N ASP A 68 5.63 -11.56 3.95
CA ASP A 68 7.08 -11.72 3.93
C ASP A 68 7.64 -11.13 2.63
N VAL A 69 7.91 -9.84 2.65
CA VAL A 69 8.42 -9.12 1.47
C VAL A 69 9.83 -9.56 1.11
N PRO A 70 10.79 -9.71 2.06
CA PRO A 70 12.11 -10.24 1.74
C PRO A 70 12.06 -11.66 1.16
N GLY A 71 11.16 -12.51 1.65
CA GLY A 71 10.93 -13.86 1.15
C GLY A 71 10.05 -13.90 -0.11
N GLN A 72 9.56 -12.76 -0.59
CA GLN A 72 8.68 -12.64 -1.76
C GLN A 72 7.43 -13.54 -1.70
N THR A 73 6.85 -13.68 -0.52
CA THR A 73 5.69 -14.54 -0.30
C THR A 73 4.63 -13.88 0.58
N ILE A 74 3.38 -14.24 0.29
CA ILE A 74 2.24 -14.08 1.19
C ILE A 74 1.73 -15.48 1.51
N SER A 75 1.51 -15.79 2.76
CA SER A 75 0.92 -17.07 3.17
C SER A 75 -0.34 -16.85 3.98
N THR A 76 -1.32 -17.71 3.71
CA THR A 76 -2.64 -17.67 4.33
C THR A 76 -2.94 -19.04 4.92
N GLY A 77 -3.25 -19.09 6.23
CA GLY A 77 -3.54 -20.35 6.91
C GLY A 77 -2.38 -21.35 6.87
N THR A 78 -2.71 -22.63 6.88
CA THR A 78 -1.75 -23.72 7.12
C THR A 78 -0.94 -24.17 5.90
N ALA A 79 -1.31 -23.79 4.67
CA ALA A 79 -0.67 -24.39 3.48
C ALA A 79 -0.60 -23.50 2.22
N ARG A 80 -1.32 -22.41 2.14
CA ARG A 80 -1.35 -21.60 0.91
C ARG A 80 -0.25 -20.53 0.92
N ARG A 81 0.59 -20.57 -0.10
CA ARG A 81 1.58 -19.52 -0.36
C ARG A 81 1.32 -18.94 -1.74
N SER A 82 1.22 -17.63 -1.80
CA SER A 82 1.16 -16.86 -3.04
C SER A 82 2.48 -16.12 -3.24
N ALA A 83 3.00 -16.17 -4.45
CA ALA A 83 4.20 -15.42 -4.78
C ALA A 83 3.86 -13.92 -4.86
N LEU A 84 4.67 -13.11 -4.19
CA LEU A 84 4.64 -11.67 -4.31
C LEU A 84 5.28 -11.27 -5.65
N LYS A 85 4.52 -10.63 -6.53
CA LYS A 85 5.00 -10.20 -7.85
C LYS A 85 5.62 -8.82 -7.81
N SER A 86 5.10 -7.95 -6.98
CA SER A 86 5.66 -6.63 -6.78
C SER A 86 5.42 -6.13 -5.35
N ALA A 87 6.37 -5.35 -4.86
CA ALA A 87 6.27 -4.60 -3.61
C ALA A 87 6.84 -3.21 -3.84
N ALA A 88 6.10 -2.18 -3.49
CA ALA A 88 6.52 -0.79 -3.61
C ALA A 88 6.09 0.01 -2.39
N ARG A 89 6.87 1.03 -2.04
CA ARG A 89 6.54 1.99 -0.99
C ARG A 89 6.23 3.33 -1.63
N VAL A 90 5.03 3.85 -1.39
CA VAL A 90 4.57 5.11 -1.97
C VAL A 90 3.78 5.87 -0.90
N ASP A 91 4.21 7.08 -0.59
CA ASP A 91 3.50 8.01 0.31
C ASP A 91 3.07 7.38 1.65
N GLY A 92 3.96 6.61 2.31
CA GLY A 92 3.69 5.97 3.59
C GLY A 92 2.84 4.70 3.49
N GLN A 93 2.64 4.19 2.29
CA GLN A 93 1.93 2.94 2.02
C GLN A 93 2.87 1.88 1.46
N LEU A 94 2.82 0.68 1.99
CA LEU A 94 3.40 -0.51 1.39
C LEU A 94 2.35 -1.12 0.46
N ILE A 95 2.63 -1.13 -0.85
CA ILE A 95 1.75 -1.68 -1.89
C ILE A 95 2.31 -3.00 -2.36
N LEU A 96 1.52 -4.07 -2.25
CA LEU A 96 1.86 -5.42 -2.63
C LEU A 96 0.92 -5.91 -3.72
N GLN A 97 1.45 -6.68 -4.68
CA GLN A 97 0.64 -7.21 -5.78
C GLN A 97 1.05 -8.65 -6.11
N GLY A 98 0.07 -9.42 -6.55
CA GLY A 98 0.29 -10.79 -6.99
C GLY A 98 -0.89 -11.38 -7.73
N SER A 99 -0.82 -12.66 -7.99
CA SER A 99 -1.90 -13.43 -8.58
C SER A 99 -1.91 -14.86 -8.04
N GLU A 100 -3.09 -15.42 -7.88
CA GLU A 100 -3.28 -16.79 -7.42
C GLU A 100 -4.58 -17.37 -8.00
N ASN A 101 -4.52 -18.58 -8.52
CA ASN A 101 -5.70 -19.33 -9.01
C ASN A 101 -6.59 -18.52 -9.98
N GLY A 102 -5.97 -17.80 -10.93
CA GLY A 102 -6.68 -17.00 -11.93
C GLY A 102 -7.20 -15.65 -11.42
N ARG A 103 -6.92 -15.29 -10.18
CA ARG A 103 -7.27 -14.00 -9.55
C ARG A 103 -6.06 -13.10 -9.44
N GLY A 104 -6.23 -11.84 -9.80
CA GLY A 104 -5.27 -10.78 -9.45
C GLY A 104 -5.60 -10.21 -8.08
N TRP A 105 -4.59 -9.83 -7.32
CA TRP A 105 -4.78 -9.15 -6.04
C TRP A 105 -3.79 -8.00 -5.82
N SER A 106 -4.23 -7.01 -5.08
CA SER A 106 -3.41 -5.90 -4.61
C SER A 106 -3.74 -5.60 -3.15
N ALA A 107 -2.73 -5.41 -2.34
CA ALA A 107 -2.85 -5.02 -0.94
C ALA A 107 -2.16 -3.69 -0.69
N THR A 108 -2.77 -2.85 0.14
CA THR A 108 -2.19 -1.61 0.63
C THR A 108 -2.14 -1.68 2.15
N ILE A 109 -0.96 -1.42 2.71
CA ILE A 109 -0.72 -1.43 4.16
C ILE A 109 -0.12 -0.09 4.54
N ASP A 110 -0.76 0.60 5.46
CA ASP A 110 -0.24 1.83 6.03
C ASP A 110 1.01 1.52 6.87
N GLU A 111 2.14 2.12 6.52
CA GLU A 111 3.45 1.77 7.10
C GLU A 111 3.55 2.11 8.58
N GLU A 112 2.79 3.08 9.06
CA GLU A 112 2.83 3.53 10.45
C GLU A 112 1.84 2.75 11.33
N THR A 113 0.61 2.59 10.88
CA THR A 113 -0.49 2.03 11.68
C THR A 113 -0.74 0.55 11.44
N GLY A 114 -0.25 -0.02 10.33
CA GLY A 114 -0.53 -1.39 9.91
C GLY A 114 -1.96 -1.62 9.41
N ARG A 115 -2.76 -0.57 9.17
CA ARG A 115 -4.09 -0.74 8.56
C ARG A 115 -3.94 -1.30 7.16
N MET A 116 -4.75 -2.31 6.85
CA MET A 116 -4.66 -3.05 5.60
C MET A 116 -5.98 -3.02 4.83
N ALA A 117 -5.89 -2.84 3.52
CA ALA A 117 -6.95 -3.12 2.57
C ALA A 117 -6.41 -4.01 1.44
N VAL A 118 -7.20 -4.99 1.01
CA VAL A 118 -6.84 -5.92 -0.08
C VAL A 118 -7.99 -5.96 -1.07
N GLY A 119 -7.69 -5.81 -2.35
CA GLY A 119 -8.59 -6.07 -3.45
C GLY A 119 -8.18 -7.35 -4.18
N LEU A 120 -9.13 -8.26 -4.38
CA LEU A 120 -8.97 -9.42 -5.27
C LEU A 120 -9.99 -9.30 -6.40
N VAL A 121 -9.58 -9.63 -7.61
CA VAL A 121 -10.44 -9.55 -8.79
C VAL A 121 -10.34 -10.82 -9.62
N ASP A 122 -11.47 -11.30 -10.09
CA ASP A 122 -11.60 -12.25 -11.18
C ASP A 122 -12.62 -11.74 -12.21
N ASN A 123 -13.05 -12.58 -13.15
CA ASN A 123 -13.95 -12.13 -14.22
C ASN A 123 -15.37 -11.82 -13.73
N ASP A 124 -15.82 -12.44 -12.67
CA ASP A 124 -17.22 -12.41 -12.21
C ASP A 124 -17.39 -11.65 -10.90
N TYR A 125 -16.34 -11.62 -10.06
CA TYR A 125 -16.40 -11.07 -8.71
C TYR A 125 -15.20 -10.20 -8.37
N THR A 126 -15.44 -9.25 -7.49
CA THR A 126 -14.39 -8.51 -6.78
C THR A 126 -14.58 -8.70 -5.28
N PHE A 127 -13.45 -8.85 -4.57
CA PHE A 127 -13.45 -8.96 -3.11
C PHE A 127 -12.64 -7.81 -2.53
N SER A 128 -13.17 -7.17 -1.51
CA SER A 128 -12.45 -6.19 -0.70
C SER A 128 -12.32 -6.70 0.72
N LEU A 129 -11.09 -6.89 1.18
CA LEU A 129 -10.78 -7.32 2.53
C LEU A 129 -10.19 -6.15 3.29
N PHE A 130 -10.59 -5.98 4.54
CA PHE A 130 -10.04 -4.97 5.43
C PHE A 130 -9.48 -5.64 6.68
N GLY A 131 -8.45 -5.06 7.24
CA GLY A 131 -7.80 -5.63 8.40
C GLY A 131 -6.73 -4.74 8.99
N ALA A 132 -5.98 -5.32 9.92
CA ALA A 132 -4.86 -4.67 10.55
C ALA A 132 -3.71 -5.64 10.79
N CYS A 133 -2.49 -5.13 10.70
CA CYS A 133 -1.27 -5.87 10.85
C CYS A 133 -0.65 -5.66 12.23
N SER A 134 0.08 -6.66 12.71
CA SER A 134 0.90 -6.62 13.91
C SER A 134 2.27 -7.21 13.64
N LEU A 135 3.27 -6.68 14.34
CA LEU A 135 4.60 -7.28 14.36
C LEU A 135 4.59 -8.48 15.31
N PRO A 136 5.34 -9.55 14.98
CA PRO A 136 5.49 -10.70 15.87
C PRO A 136 6.31 -10.36 17.12
#